data_b8a8fc44df89daacda3c4f198cea5b11
#
_entry.id   b8a8fc44df89daacda3c4f198cea5b11
#
_cell.length_a   1.000
_cell.length_b   1.000
_cell.length_c   1.000
_cell.angle_alpha   90.00
_cell.angle_beta   90.00
_cell.angle_gamma   90.00
#
_symmetry.space_group_name_H-M   'P 1'
#
loop_
_entity.id
_entity.type
_entity.pdbx_description
1 polymer ?
#
loop_
_entity_poly.entity_id
_entity_poly.type
_entity_poly.pdbx_seq_one_letter_code
_entity_poly.pdbx_strand_id
1 'polypeptide(L)'
;VSIPAGVDPCDLSLIEAAARLREGRLTSTTLTESVLERAAWAQARTNCFLRLDADAARRAAALADERLSAARAAGVDLAATLPLLGVPLAHKDMFVGTGSSAGAAGGLLPSCGSRVREVVALLAAERSGAGMAAHPPAATVLARLEAAGAQAIGALNMAEFAFGATGHNAAFGDCRNAWQPEFVAGGSSSGSGAAVACGATALSIGSDTGGSVRIPAAANGVLGLKPTYGLLPRTGSMKLSPSIDTLGPIAHSVADLAAVLQIIAGADGGDALASRRVPPDYAASLGRGIEGLRIGVPRNHFFDVATPEVRAAMERCLAALEGAGARIVEVTVPDAAPLAELSRAVVYSEATALHAPQLRAEAERYTPQVRLRASTGLAIPGTVYLEALRLRLPLLARFVREVFDRCDVLHTPTLPIPVPRRDETDVGAGSGLWEILAKLVHCTAPFNYLGLPAIAVPAGLDARGLPFSAQFVARPFAEATLLRVAAVQQRLLPMPRASGSRYGS
;
A
#
# COMPACT_ATOMS: atom_id res chain seq x y z
N VAL A 1 32.13 9.50 -2.21
CA VAL A 1 31.88 8.89 -3.53
C VAL A 1 30.63 9.55 -4.09
N SER A 2 30.79 10.36 -5.14
CA SER A 2 29.68 10.96 -5.90
C SER A 2 28.69 9.91 -6.38
N ILE A 3 27.43 10.29 -6.67
CA ILE A 3 26.46 9.43 -7.36
C ILE A 3 27.20 8.85 -8.58
N PRO A 4 27.16 7.51 -8.83
CA PRO A 4 27.78 6.94 -10.01
C PRO A 4 27.30 7.69 -11.25
N ALA A 5 28.20 7.99 -12.18
CA ALA A 5 27.86 8.68 -13.41
C ALA A 5 26.73 7.91 -14.12
N GLY A 6 25.58 8.55 -14.33
CA GLY A 6 24.42 7.94 -14.98
C GLY A 6 23.30 7.44 -14.05
N VAL A 7 23.43 7.51 -12.72
CA VAL A 7 22.32 7.23 -11.79
C VAL A 7 21.60 8.52 -11.45
N ASP A 8 20.31 8.58 -11.73
CA ASP A 8 19.44 9.70 -11.33
C ASP A 8 19.19 9.64 -9.82
N PRO A 9 19.29 10.75 -9.05
CA PRO A 9 19.00 10.76 -7.62
C PRO A 9 17.66 10.15 -7.22
N CYS A 10 16.60 10.32 -8.00
CA CYS A 10 15.28 9.73 -7.75
C CYS A 10 15.24 8.20 -7.93
N ASP A 11 16.28 7.58 -8.51
CA ASP A 11 16.40 6.13 -8.63
C ASP A 11 17.09 5.45 -7.43
N LEU A 12 17.60 6.24 -6.48
CA LEU A 12 18.10 5.70 -5.22
C LEU A 12 16.95 5.10 -4.39
N SER A 13 17.24 4.06 -3.63
CA SER A 13 16.31 3.62 -2.57
C SER A 13 16.20 4.68 -1.49
N LEU A 14 15.13 4.63 -0.69
CA LEU A 14 14.90 5.55 0.43
C LEU A 14 16.11 5.58 1.39
N ILE A 15 16.59 4.39 1.78
CA ILE A 15 17.70 4.27 2.74
C ILE A 15 19.03 4.73 2.14
N GLU A 16 19.28 4.48 0.84
CA GLU A 16 20.48 4.98 0.15
C GLU A 16 20.47 6.50 0.02
N ALA A 17 19.33 7.09 -0.39
CA ALA A 17 19.16 8.52 -0.45
C ALA A 17 19.42 9.17 0.91
N ALA A 18 18.78 8.65 1.97
CA ALA A 18 18.94 9.13 3.33
C ALA A 18 20.40 9.02 3.84
N ALA A 19 21.10 7.91 3.54
CA ALA A 19 22.51 7.76 3.90
C ALA A 19 23.39 8.79 3.20
N ARG A 20 23.21 8.99 1.88
CA ARG A 20 24.00 9.96 1.09
C ARG A 20 23.76 11.40 1.53
N LEU A 21 22.53 11.75 1.94
CA LEU A 21 22.19 13.06 2.50
C LEU A 21 22.96 13.30 3.81
N ARG A 22 22.95 12.35 4.74
CA ARG A 22 23.70 12.45 6.01
C ARG A 22 25.21 12.57 5.78
N GLU A 23 25.75 11.83 4.83
CA GLU A 23 27.17 11.86 4.48
C GLU A 23 27.59 13.09 3.65
N GLY A 24 26.66 13.92 3.22
CA GLY A 24 26.91 15.09 2.38
C GLY A 24 27.31 14.76 0.93
N ARG A 25 27.05 13.54 0.48
CA ARG A 25 27.26 13.05 -0.90
C ARG A 25 26.09 13.35 -1.82
N LEU A 26 24.99 13.85 -1.27
CA LEU A 26 23.78 14.30 -1.93
C LEU A 26 23.21 15.46 -1.12
N THR A 27 22.57 16.44 -1.77
CA THR A 27 21.76 17.44 -1.10
C THR A 27 20.27 17.12 -1.21
N SER A 28 19.48 17.53 -0.22
CA SER A 28 18.03 17.40 -0.27
C SER A 28 17.45 18.19 -1.45
N THR A 29 17.99 19.36 -1.75
CA THR A 29 17.61 20.18 -2.91
C THR A 29 17.81 19.39 -4.22
N THR A 30 18.98 18.78 -4.42
CA THR A 30 19.26 17.98 -5.65
C THR A 30 18.31 16.77 -5.75
N LEU A 31 18.11 16.06 -4.66
CA LEU A 31 17.18 14.92 -4.63
C LEU A 31 15.75 15.35 -4.94
N THR A 32 15.31 16.44 -4.32
CA THR A 32 13.94 16.95 -4.48
C THR A 32 13.68 17.44 -5.90
N GLU A 33 14.62 18.13 -6.55
CA GLU A 33 14.45 18.55 -7.95
C GLU A 33 14.37 17.31 -8.88
N SER A 34 15.25 16.33 -8.71
CA SER A 34 15.19 15.07 -9.49
C SER A 34 13.84 14.36 -9.30
N VAL A 35 13.31 14.30 -8.06
CA VAL A 35 12.00 13.70 -7.78
C VAL A 35 10.87 14.52 -8.38
N LEU A 36 10.91 15.86 -8.34
CA LEU A 36 9.89 16.74 -8.93
C LEU A 36 9.85 16.64 -10.47
N GLU A 37 11.00 16.58 -11.12
CA GLU A 37 11.09 16.35 -12.57
C GLU A 37 10.50 14.98 -12.94
N ARG A 38 10.85 13.94 -12.19
CA ARG A 38 10.30 12.60 -12.37
C ARG A 38 8.80 12.56 -12.09
N ALA A 39 8.31 13.30 -11.09
CA ALA A 39 6.89 13.40 -10.76
C ALA A 39 6.09 14.08 -11.89
N ALA A 40 6.64 15.11 -12.52
CA ALA A 40 6.00 15.77 -13.66
C ALA A 40 5.88 14.81 -14.88
N TRP A 41 6.93 14.07 -15.19
CA TRP A 41 6.90 13.04 -16.22
C TRP A 41 5.90 11.91 -15.91
N ALA A 42 5.94 11.39 -14.68
CA ALA A 42 5.03 10.34 -14.22
C ALA A 42 3.57 10.80 -14.25
N GLN A 43 3.30 12.05 -13.87
CA GLN A 43 1.95 12.63 -13.89
C GLN A 43 1.39 12.70 -15.31
N ALA A 44 2.16 13.16 -16.27
CA ALA A 44 1.72 13.23 -17.67
C ALA A 44 1.38 11.84 -18.24
N ARG A 45 2.14 10.82 -17.85
CA ARG A 45 1.99 9.44 -18.31
C ARG A 45 0.87 8.68 -17.59
N THR A 46 0.79 8.81 -16.26
CA THR A 46 -0.01 7.91 -15.40
C THR A 46 -1.15 8.59 -14.65
N ASN A 47 -1.18 9.91 -14.57
CA ASN A 47 -2.12 10.65 -13.70
C ASN A 47 -2.04 10.18 -12.23
N CYS A 48 -0.83 9.98 -11.72
CA CYS A 48 -0.62 9.40 -10.38
C CYS A 48 -0.73 10.41 -9.23
N PHE A 49 -0.67 11.71 -9.48
CA PHE A 49 -0.84 12.76 -8.48
C PHE A 49 -2.21 13.42 -8.58
N LEU A 50 -2.84 13.73 -7.45
CA LEU A 50 -3.96 14.67 -7.32
C LEU A 50 -3.49 16.07 -6.96
N ARG A 51 -2.36 16.16 -6.26
CA ARG A 51 -1.69 17.40 -5.89
C ARG A 51 -0.19 17.19 -5.80
N LEU A 52 0.58 18.12 -6.35
CA LEU A 52 2.03 18.20 -6.23
C LEU A 52 2.40 19.58 -5.71
N ASP A 53 3.03 19.66 -4.54
CA ASP A 53 3.33 20.90 -3.82
C ASP A 53 4.81 21.32 -4.02
N ALA A 54 5.21 21.54 -5.28
CA ALA A 54 6.60 21.70 -5.69
C ALA A 54 7.35 22.82 -4.94
N ASP A 55 6.73 23.99 -4.76
CA ASP A 55 7.39 25.11 -4.08
C ASP A 55 7.55 24.86 -2.57
N ALA A 56 6.59 24.19 -1.95
CA ALA A 56 6.72 23.77 -0.55
C ALA A 56 7.83 22.71 -0.39
N ALA A 57 7.92 21.77 -1.33
CA ALA A 57 8.96 20.75 -1.35
C ALA A 57 10.37 21.39 -1.47
N ARG A 58 10.54 22.38 -2.37
CA ARG A 58 11.82 23.10 -2.53
C ARG A 58 12.24 23.83 -1.26
N ARG A 59 11.30 24.56 -0.62
CA ARG A 59 11.59 25.24 0.65
C ARG A 59 11.98 24.25 1.76
N ALA A 60 11.27 23.16 1.87
CA ALA A 60 11.56 22.13 2.86
C ALA A 60 12.93 21.47 2.60
N ALA A 61 13.29 21.25 1.33
CA ALA A 61 14.60 20.71 0.95
C ALA A 61 15.76 21.63 1.32
N ALA A 62 15.63 22.94 1.10
CA ALA A 62 16.64 23.92 1.49
C ALA A 62 16.85 23.93 3.01
N LEU A 63 15.77 23.93 3.79
CA LEU A 63 15.84 23.86 5.27
C LEU A 63 16.47 22.53 5.75
N ALA A 64 16.22 21.42 5.06
CA ALA A 64 16.85 20.15 5.38
C ALA A 64 18.35 20.17 5.11
N ASP A 65 18.79 20.80 4.01
CA ASP A 65 20.22 20.95 3.68
C ASP A 65 20.96 21.78 4.74
N GLU A 66 20.35 22.87 5.24
CA GLU A 66 20.89 23.66 6.35
C GLU A 66 21.08 22.80 7.61
N ARG A 67 20.04 22.04 7.99
CA ARG A 67 20.08 21.16 9.17
C ARG A 67 21.12 20.04 9.03
N LEU A 68 21.20 19.40 7.85
CA LEU A 68 22.19 18.38 7.54
C LEU A 68 23.62 18.94 7.61
N SER A 69 23.83 20.14 7.08
CA SER A 69 25.13 20.82 7.13
C SER A 69 25.54 21.16 8.56
N ALA A 70 24.63 21.74 9.35
CA ALA A 70 24.86 22.08 10.75
C ALA A 70 25.19 20.84 11.60
N ALA A 71 24.44 19.72 11.40
CA ALA A 71 24.68 18.47 12.11
C ALA A 71 26.06 17.90 11.79
N ARG A 72 26.46 17.88 10.50
CA ARG A 72 27.80 17.43 10.10
C ARG A 72 28.91 18.31 10.73
N ALA A 73 28.74 19.64 10.69
CA ALA A 73 29.71 20.55 11.29
C ALA A 73 29.86 20.36 12.81
N ALA A 74 28.76 19.99 13.48
CA ALA A 74 28.74 19.71 14.91
C ALA A 74 29.11 18.25 15.28
N GLY A 75 29.36 17.36 14.30
CA GLY A 75 29.64 15.94 14.54
C GLY A 75 28.44 15.18 15.10
N VAL A 76 27.20 15.63 14.86
CA VAL A 76 25.96 15.00 15.34
C VAL A 76 25.51 13.92 14.37
N ASP A 77 25.36 12.69 14.83
CA ASP A 77 24.76 11.62 14.04
C ASP A 77 23.23 11.72 14.08
N LEU A 78 22.62 11.95 12.92
CA LEU A 78 21.17 12.03 12.73
C LEU A 78 20.52 10.67 12.40
N ALA A 79 21.28 9.58 12.28
CA ALA A 79 20.73 8.28 11.85
C ALA A 79 19.66 7.74 12.80
N ALA A 80 19.80 7.99 14.10
CA ALA A 80 18.84 7.55 15.11
C ALA A 80 17.67 8.51 15.33
N THR A 81 17.87 9.81 15.14
CA THR A 81 16.86 10.84 15.49
C THR A 81 16.06 11.33 14.29
N LEU A 82 16.71 11.50 13.14
CA LEU A 82 16.13 12.01 11.90
C LEU A 82 16.59 11.16 10.70
N PRO A 83 16.29 9.86 10.71
CA PRO A 83 16.81 8.91 9.71
C PRO A 83 16.44 9.26 8.27
N LEU A 84 15.36 10.01 8.05
CA LEU A 84 14.81 10.38 6.74
C LEU A 84 14.93 11.89 6.44
N LEU A 85 15.79 12.63 7.16
CA LEU A 85 15.89 14.08 6.99
C LEU A 85 16.21 14.45 5.53
N GLY A 86 15.29 15.20 4.91
CA GLY A 86 15.44 15.72 3.56
C GLY A 86 14.99 14.75 2.45
N VAL A 87 14.37 13.61 2.78
CA VAL A 87 13.85 12.68 1.77
C VAL A 87 12.42 13.06 1.38
N PRO A 88 12.16 13.38 0.07
CA PRO A 88 10.83 13.71 -0.42
C PRO A 88 9.95 12.46 -0.61
N LEU A 89 8.72 12.48 -0.09
CA LEU A 89 7.75 11.40 -0.19
C LEU A 89 6.36 11.91 -0.58
N ALA A 90 5.57 11.07 -1.27
CA ALA A 90 4.18 11.32 -1.55
C ALA A 90 3.32 10.11 -1.10
N HIS A 91 2.11 10.39 -0.65
CA HIS A 91 1.23 9.36 -0.08
C HIS A 91 -0.16 9.41 -0.71
N LYS A 92 -0.90 8.29 -0.60
CA LYS A 92 -2.30 8.21 -1.03
C LYS A 92 -3.13 9.35 -0.43
N ASP A 93 -4.01 9.96 -1.22
CA ASP A 93 -4.83 11.11 -0.81
C ASP A 93 -6.00 10.72 0.10
N MET A 94 -5.67 10.14 1.25
CA MET A 94 -6.64 9.71 2.26
C MET A 94 -6.25 10.10 3.69
N PHE A 95 -5.16 10.82 3.85
CA PHE A 95 -4.60 11.17 5.14
C PHE A 95 -4.83 12.66 5.46
N VAL A 96 -5.25 12.96 6.67
CA VAL A 96 -5.27 14.32 7.19
C VAL A 96 -3.84 14.77 7.37
N GLY A 97 -3.48 15.87 6.70
CA GLY A 97 -2.12 16.43 6.75
C GLY A 97 -1.76 16.95 8.15
N THR A 98 -0.48 17.01 8.44
CA THR A 98 0.07 17.49 9.72
C THR A 98 0.06 19.01 9.84
N GLY A 99 -0.16 19.73 8.74
CA GLY A 99 -0.14 21.20 8.71
C GLY A 99 1.26 21.79 8.61
N SER A 100 2.32 21.02 8.88
CA SER A 100 3.71 21.51 8.84
C SER A 100 4.21 21.79 7.42
N SER A 101 3.76 21.01 6.45
CA SER A 101 4.17 21.12 5.05
C SER A 101 3.42 22.19 4.24
N ALA A 102 2.29 22.72 4.74
CA ALA A 102 1.42 23.62 4.00
C ALA A 102 1.27 25.04 4.61
N GLY A 103 1.90 25.33 5.75
CA GLY A 103 1.78 26.66 6.41
C GLY A 103 0.36 27.00 6.90
N ALA A 104 -0.56 26.02 6.93
CA ALA A 104 -1.93 26.21 7.38
C ALA A 104 -2.08 25.66 8.81
N ALA A 105 -2.50 26.51 9.73
CA ALA A 105 -2.95 26.09 11.05
C ALA A 105 -4.26 25.29 10.91
N GLY A 106 -4.16 23.98 10.97
CA GLY A 106 -5.23 23.03 10.74
C GLY A 106 -4.88 22.08 9.59
N GLY A 107 -4.83 20.76 9.86
CA GLY A 107 -4.41 19.76 8.90
C GLY A 107 -5.25 19.85 7.60
N LEU A 108 -4.57 19.75 6.46
CA LEU A 108 -5.23 19.73 5.17
C LEU A 108 -6.06 18.45 5.02
N LEU A 109 -7.37 18.57 4.81
CA LEU A 109 -8.22 17.43 4.54
C LEU A 109 -7.90 16.85 3.16
N PRO A 110 -7.78 15.50 3.05
CA PRO A 110 -7.60 14.83 1.77
C PRO A 110 -8.88 14.96 0.91
N SER A 111 -8.76 14.77 -0.40
CA SER A 111 -9.95 14.66 -1.26
C SER A 111 -10.55 13.24 -1.25
N CYS A 112 -9.78 12.25 -0.83
CA CYS A 112 -10.14 10.83 -0.89
C CYS A 112 -10.51 10.37 -2.31
N GLY A 113 -9.94 11.03 -3.33
CA GLY A 113 -10.26 10.77 -4.74
C GLY A 113 -11.67 11.20 -5.13
N SER A 114 -12.36 12.01 -4.34
CA SER A 114 -13.72 12.44 -4.55
C SER A 114 -13.86 13.98 -4.54
N ARG A 115 -14.90 14.47 -5.19
CA ARG A 115 -15.32 15.88 -5.10
C ARG A 115 -16.32 16.14 -3.97
N VAL A 116 -16.78 15.10 -3.28
CA VAL A 116 -17.73 15.18 -2.15
C VAL A 116 -16.94 15.39 -0.85
N ARG A 117 -16.50 16.63 -0.61
CA ARG A 117 -15.58 16.93 0.51
C ARG A 117 -16.23 16.84 1.90
N GLU A 118 -17.52 17.03 2.01
CA GLU A 118 -18.26 17.03 3.27
C GLU A 118 -18.22 15.66 3.97
N VAL A 119 -18.15 14.58 3.18
CA VAL A 119 -18.00 13.21 3.70
C VAL A 119 -16.61 12.97 4.29
N VAL A 120 -15.59 13.64 3.75
CA VAL A 120 -14.19 13.38 4.14
C VAL A 120 -13.96 13.69 5.61
N ALA A 121 -14.51 14.80 6.11
CA ALA A 121 -14.40 15.18 7.51
C ALA A 121 -15.06 14.11 8.43
N LEU A 122 -16.20 13.54 7.99
CA LEU A 122 -16.89 12.48 8.72
C LEU A 122 -16.11 11.16 8.72
N LEU A 123 -15.48 10.80 7.58
CA LEU A 123 -14.74 9.55 7.44
C LEU A 123 -13.40 9.57 8.18
N ALA A 124 -12.80 10.76 8.33
CA ALA A 124 -11.54 10.95 9.05
C ALA A 124 -11.75 11.25 10.54
N ALA A 125 -12.95 11.70 10.95
CA ALA A 125 -13.26 12.00 12.34
C ALA A 125 -13.29 10.72 13.19
N GLU A 126 -12.65 10.76 14.33
CA GLU A 126 -12.86 9.78 15.38
C GLU A 126 -14.07 10.21 16.21
N ARG A 127 -15.03 9.32 16.40
CA ARG A 127 -16.10 9.51 17.38
C ARG A 127 -15.49 9.33 18.76
N SER A 128 -15.06 10.41 19.39
CA SER A 128 -14.85 10.44 20.84
C SER A 128 -16.22 10.59 21.51
N GLY A 129 -16.41 10.03 22.70
CA GLY A 129 -17.66 10.18 23.48
C GLY A 129 -18.05 11.64 23.83
N ALA A 130 -17.26 12.64 23.39
CA ALA A 130 -17.47 14.07 23.57
C ALA A 130 -18.07 14.78 22.34
N GLY A 131 -18.51 14.03 21.29
CA GLY A 131 -19.01 14.62 20.04
C GLY A 131 -17.95 14.66 18.92
N MET A 132 -18.36 15.04 17.70
CA MET A 132 -17.42 15.21 16.58
C MET A 132 -16.44 16.33 16.88
N ALA A 133 -15.14 16.03 16.87
CA ALA A 133 -14.10 17.06 16.92
C ALA A 133 -14.28 17.99 15.71
N ALA A 134 -14.13 19.30 15.92
CA ALA A 134 -14.26 20.31 14.87
C ALA A 134 -13.26 20.10 13.72
N HIS A 135 -12.14 19.44 14.00
CA HIS A 135 -11.12 19.06 13.02
C HIS A 135 -10.62 17.63 13.33
N PRO A 136 -10.57 16.71 12.34
CA PRO A 136 -9.96 15.41 12.53
C PRO A 136 -8.45 15.56 12.82
N PRO A 137 -7.87 14.68 13.66
CA PRO A 137 -6.45 14.72 13.97
C PRO A 137 -5.59 14.43 12.73
N ALA A 138 -4.37 14.95 12.72
CA ALA A 138 -3.38 14.60 11.69
C ALA A 138 -3.11 13.08 11.69
N ALA A 139 -2.79 12.55 10.51
CA ALA A 139 -2.52 11.14 10.37
C ALA A 139 -1.21 10.75 11.08
N THR A 140 -1.33 9.88 12.09
CA THR A 140 -0.18 9.45 12.92
C THR A 140 0.96 8.88 12.09
N VAL A 141 0.68 8.08 11.05
CA VAL A 141 1.73 7.50 10.19
C VAL A 141 2.51 8.57 9.44
N LEU A 142 1.86 9.65 8.99
CA LEU A 142 2.53 10.78 8.34
C LEU A 142 3.30 11.63 9.35
N ALA A 143 2.73 11.90 10.52
CA ALA A 143 3.39 12.64 11.59
C ALA A 143 4.69 11.94 12.05
N ARG A 144 4.69 10.60 12.11
CA ARG A 144 5.89 9.82 12.43
C ARG A 144 6.96 9.90 11.33
N LEU A 145 6.57 9.88 10.06
CA LEU A 145 7.50 10.07 8.93
C LEU A 145 8.10 11.47 8.93
N GLU A 146 7.30 12.51 9.18
CA GLU A 146 7.78 13.88 9.30
C GLU A 146 8.68 14.06 10.52
N ALA A 147 8.34 13.47 11.67
CA ALA A 147 9.20 13.45 12.84
C ALA A 147 10.54 12.76 12.59
N ALA A 148 10.57 11.76 11.68
CA ALA A 148 11.80 11.14 11.19
C ALA A 148 12.54 11.99 10.14
N GLY A 149 11.99 13.14 9.74
CA GLY A 149 12.59 14.13 8.84
C GLY A 149 12.19 14.00 7.37
N ALA A 150 11.26 13.09 7.01
CA ALA A 150 10.74 13.00 5.65
C ALA A 150 9.89 14.23 5.31
N GLN A 151 9.83 14.55 4.00
CA GLN A 151 9.11 15.72 3.49
C GLN A 151 7.96 15.30 2.61
N ALA A 152 6.74 15.76 2.89
CA ALA A 152 5.59 15.52 2.02
C ALA A 152 5.65 16.45 0.80
N ILE A 153 5.64 15.87 -0.41
CA ILE A 153 5.68 16.63 -1.67
C ILE A 153 4.33 16.69 -2.39
N GLY A 154 3.34 15.92 -1.95
CA GLY A 154 2.03 15.90 -2.58
C GLY A 154 1.13 14.75 -2.15
N ALA A 155 -0.03 14.66 -2.81
CA ALA A 155 -1.04 13.64 -2.60
C ALA A 155 -1.27 12.82 -3.88
N LEU A 156 -1.31 11.51 -3.74
CA LEU A 156 -1.37 10.57 -4.86
C LEU A 156 -2.81 10.12 -5.15
N ASN A 157 -3.08 9.94 -6.44
CA ASN A 157 -4.38 9.51 -6.95
C ASN A 157 -4.81 8.17 -6.36
N MET A 158 -6.11 8.01 -6.22
CA MET A 158 -6.73 6.82 -5.66
C MET A 158 -8.12 6.60 -6.24
N ALA A 159 -8.62 5.38 -6.19
CA ALA A 159 -10.03 5.15 -6.45
C ALA A 159 -10.88 5.92 -5.43
N GLU A 160 -11.96 6.55 -5.89
CA GLU A 160 -12.85 7.38 -5.06
C GLU A 160 -13.28 6.61 -3.80
N PHE A 161 -13.05 7.21 -2.62
CA PHE A 161 -13.28 6.65 -1.29
C PHE A 161 -12.73 5.23 -1.09
N ALA A 162 -11.63 4.90 -1.76
CA ALA A 162 -11.02 3.57 -1.77
C ALA A 162 -11.92 2.44 -2.34
N PHE A 163 -13.03 2.77 -2.99
CA PHE A 163 -13.90 1.84 -3.69
C PHE A 163 -13.39 1.57 -5.12
N GLY A 164 -12.37 0.75 -5.31
CA GLY A 164 -11.91 0.37 -6.63
C GLY A 164 -10.63 -0.46 -6.57
N ALA A 165 -10.55 -1.52 -7.40
CA ALA A 165 -9.36 -2.37 -7.52
C ALA A 165 -8.58 -2.12 -8.82
N THR A 166 -9.05 -1.19 -9.68
CA THR A 166 -8.54 -0.96 -11.05
C THR A 166 -7.70 0.31 -11.18
N GLY A 167 -8.03 1.37 -10.44
CA GLY A 167 -7.45 2.70 -10.60
C GLY A 167 -8.35 3.66 -11.39
N HIS A 168 -9.56 3.22 -11.79
CA HIS A 168 -10.57 4.12 -12.35
C HIS A 168 -11.02 5.14 -11.32
N ASN A 169 -11.08 6.41 -11.74
CA ASN A 169 -11.56 7.51 -10.94
C ASN A 169 -12.26 8.53 -11.85
N ALA A 170 -13.57 8.50 -11.90
CA ALA A 170 -14.35 9.41 -12.75
C ALA A 170 -14.32 10.86 -12.23
N ALA A 171 -13.94 11.14 -10.99
CA ALA A 171 -13.88 12.48 -10.42
C ALA A 171 -12.61 13.26 -10.83
N PHE A 172 -11.45 12.57 -10.89
CA PHE A 172 -10.15 13.19 -11.17
C PHE A 172 -9.40 12.57 -12.35
N GLY A 173 -10.02 11.65 -13.06
CA GLY A 173 -9.40 10.85 -14.12
C GLY A 173 -8.66 9.65 -13.59
N ASP A 174 -8.60 8.61 -14.41
CA ASP A 174 -7.98 7.33 -14.08
C ASP A 174 -6.49 7.46 -13.81
N CYS A 175 -6.02 6.76 -12.80
CA CYS A 175 -4.61 6.44 -12.68
C CYS A 175 -4.26 5.28 -13.61
N ARG A 176 -3.21 5.45 -14.42
CA ARG A 176 -2.78 4.50 -15.43
C ARG A 176 -1.58 3.70 -14.95
N ASN A 177 -1.39 2.52 -15.55
CA ASN A 177 -0.26 1.66 -15.25
C ASN A 177 1.08 2.33 -15.61
N ALA A 178 2.10 2.16 -14.77
CA ALA A 178 3.42 2.75 -14.96
C ALA A 178 4.19 2.15 -16.14
N TRP A 179 3.95 0.86 -16.47
CA TRP A 179 4.61 0.17 -17.58
C TRP A 179 3.94 0.51 -18.91
N GLN A 180 2.61 0.37 -18.96
CA GLN A 180 1.80 0.59 -20.15
C GLN A 180 0.49 1.29 -19.76
N PRO A 181 0.29 2.56 -20.18
CA PRO A 181 -0.87 3.37 -19.77
C PRO A 181 -2.24 2.84 -20.19
N GLU A 182 -2.31 1.89 -21.12
CA GLU A 182 -3.53 1.22 -21.56
C GLU A 182 -4.05 0.19 -20.55
N PHE A 183 -3.23 -0.18 -19.57
CA PHE A 183 -3.56 -1.16 -18.54
C PHE A 183 -3.91 -0.49 -17.22
N VAL A 184 -4.60 -1.25 -16.33
CA VAL A 184 -4.98 -0.74 -15.01
C VAL A 184 -3.76 -0.56 -14.11
N ALA A 185 -3.74 0.51 -13.33
CA ALA A 185 -2.74 0.72 -12.28
C ALA A 185 -2.99 -0.16 -11.05
N GLY A 186 -4.11 -0.88 -11.01
CA GLY A 186 -4.58 -1.48 -9.77
C GLY A 186 -5.10 -0.41 -8.80
N GLY A 187 -5.77 -0.84 -7.73
CA GLY A 187 -6.35 0.09 -6.77
C GLY A 187 -6.65 -0.58 -5.42
N SER A 188 -7.06 0.24 -4.48
CA SER A 188 -7.41 1.68 -4.55
C SER A 188 -6.22 2.64 -4.38
N SER A 189 -5.03 2.20 -3.97
CA SER A 189 -3.82 3.05 -3.87
C SER A 189 -3.10 3.13 -5.22
N SER A 190 -3.85 3.48 -6.28
CA SER A 190 -3.40 3.45 -7.67
C SER A 190 -2.22 4.36 -7.94
N GLY A 191 -2.32 5.62 -7.50
CA GLY A 191 -1.23 6.58 -7.62
C GLY A 191 0.01 6.19 -6.83
N SER A 192 -0.16 5.52 -5.67
CA SER A 192 0.97 5.03 -4.87
C SER A 192 1.77 3.95 -5.62
N GLY A 193 1.09 2.97 -6.22
CA GLY A 193 1.74 1.95 -7.05
C GLY A 193 2.45 2.55 -8.25
N ALA A 194 1.75 3.40 -9.02
CA ALA A 194 2.29 4.01 -10.23
C ALA A 194 3.44 4.99 -9.94
N ALA A 195 3.32 5.87 -8.93
CA ALA A 195 4.35 6.86 -8.60
C ALA A 195 5.64 6.20 -8.10
N VAL A 196 5.54 5.16 -7.25
CA VAL A 196 6.70 4.37 -6.80
C VAL A 196 7.33 3.69 -8.00
N ALA A 197 6.57 3.00 -8.86
CA ALA A 197 7.10 2.31 -10.03
C ALA A 197 7.82 3.25 -11.00
N CYS A 198 7.32 4.48 -11.17
CA CYS A 198 7.94 5.52 -11.98
C CYS A 198 9.16 6.18 -11.30
N GLY A 199 9.43 5.95 -10.03
CA GLY A 199 10.47 6.67 -9.28
C GLY A 199 10.10 8.10 -8.90
N ALA A 200 8.83 8.48 -8.97
CA ALA A 200 8.32 9.80 -8.57
C ALA A 200 8.18 9.96 -7.04
N THR A 201 8.40 8.91 -6.31
CA THR A 201 8.57 8.84 -4.85
C THR A 201 9.26 7.52 -4.52
N ALA A 202 10.18 7.51 -3.59
CA ALA A 202 10.88 6.27 -3.20
C ALA A 202 9.95 5.30 -2.46
N LEU A 203 8.97 5.84 -1.75
CA LEU A 203 8.00 5.09 -0.96
C LEU A 203 6.68 5.85 -0.86
N SER A 204 5.57 5.12 -0.72
CA SER A 204 4.25 5.68 -0.43
C SER A 204 3.52 4.86 0.63
N ILE A 205 2.73 5.54 1.48
CA ILE A 205 1.77 4.87 2.35
C ILE A 205 0.41 4.85 1.65
N GLY A 206 -0.20 3.67 1.62
CA GLY A 206 -1.56 3.45 1.14
C GLY A 206 -2.43 2.76 2.20
N SER A 207 -3.61 2.26 1.78
CA SER A 207 -4.51 1.45 2.59
C SER A 207 -4.89 0.16 1.88
N ASP A 208 -5.20 -0.88 2.65
CA ASP A 208 -5.54 -2.22 2.15
C ASP A 208 -6.73 -2.78 2.93
N THR A 209 -7.90 -2.74 2.31
CA THR A 209 -9.17 -3.27 2.84
C THR A 209 -9.56 -4.58 2.14
N GLY A 210 -9.19 -4.74 0.87
CA GLY A 210 -9.42 -5.94 0.08
C GLY A 210 -8.25 -6.31 -0.84
N GLY A 211 -7.08 -5.63 -0.64
CA GLY A 211 -5.90 -5.78 -1.49
C GLY A 211 -5.32 -4.46 -1.96
N SER A 212 -5.83 -3.32 -1.46
CA SER A 212 -5.58 -2.00 -2.05
C SER A 212 -4.16 -1.42 -1.87
N VAL A 213 -3.24 -2.10 -1.18
CA VAL A 213 -1.78 -1.89 -1.22
C VAL A 213 -1.15 -2.91 -2.17
N ARG A 214 -1.54 -4.17 -2.05
CA ARG A 214 -0.93 -5.30 -2.77
C ARG A 214 -1.30 -5.33 -4.25
N ILE A 215 -2.56 -5.03 -4.61
CA ILE A 215 -3.03 -5.02 -6.00
C ILE A 215 -2.31 -3.95 -6.83
N PRO A 216 -2.24 -2.66 -6.42
CA PRO A 216 -1.49 -1.68 -7.19
C PRO A 216 0.03 -1.94 -7.18
N ALA A 217 0.59 -2.50 -6.11
CA ALA A 217 1.97 -2.94 -6.10
C ALA A 217 2.22 -4.04 -7.14
N ALA A 218 1.34 -5.05 -7.19
CA ALA A 218 1.41 -6.14 -8.17
C ALA A 218 1.28 -5.63 -9.60
N ALA A 219 0.31 -4.76 -9.88
CA ALA A 219 0.06 -4.23 -11.22
C ALA A 219 1.19 -3.34 -11.74
N ASN A 220 1.97 -2.72 -10.85
CA ASN A 220 3.08 -1.83 -11.23
C ASN A 220 4.47 -2.41 -10.96
N GLY A 221 4.59 -3.68 -10.54
CA GLY A 221 5.88 -4.35 -10.35
C GLY A 221 6.73 -3.81 -9.21
N VAL A 222 6.09 -3.38 -8.14
CA VAL A 222 6.73 -2.91 -6.90
C VAL A 222 6.29 -3.75 -5.70
N LEU A 223 6.90 -3.54 -4.55
CA LEU A 223 6.58 -4.22 -3.30
C LEU A 223 5.43 -3.52 -2.59
N GLY A 224 4.48 -4.30 -2.06
CA GLY A 224 3.38 -3.75 -1.26
C GLY A 224 3.13 -4.60 -0.02
N LEU A 225 3.34 -4.02 1.16
CA LEU A 225 3.15 -4.71 2.44
C LEU A 225 1.85 -4.28 3.09
N LYS A 226 0.94 -5.23 3.30
CA LYS A 226 -0.19 -5.11 4.21
C LYS A 226 0.21 -5.73 5.55
N PRO A 227 0.53 -4.96 6.60
CA PRO A 227 0.86 -5.52 7.91
C PRO A 227 -0.32 -6.23 8.57
N THR A 228 -0.09 -6.83 9.70
CA THR A 228 -1.13 -7.33 10.60
C THR A 228 -2.12 -6.21 10.93
N TYR A 229 -3.41 -6.53 10.93
CA TYR A 229 -4.45 -5.59 11.35
C TYR A 229 -4.13 -5.02 12.74
N GLY A 230 -4.15 -3.69 12.84
CA GLY A 230 -3.81 -2.97 14.05
C GLY A 230 -2.32 -2.77 14.33
N LEU A 231 -1.38 -3.27 13.51
CA LEU A 231 0.04 -2.97 13.71
C LEU A 231 0.36 -1.48 13.46
N LEU A 232 -0.29 -0.89 12.46
CA LEU A 232 -0.20 0.54 12.17
C LEU A 232 -1.47 1.25 12.68
N PRO A 233 -1.34 2.39 13.38
CA PRO A 233 -2.48 3.19 13.81
C PRO A 233 -3.12 3.88 12.60
N ARG A 234 -4.45 3.97 12.61
CA ARG A 234 -5.25 4.56 11.52
C ARG A 234 -5.81 5.94 11.88
N THR A 235 -5.39 6.51 13.00
CA THR A 235 -5.74 7.88 13.39
C THR A 235 -5.44 8.85 12.26
N GLY A 236 -6.38 9.72 11.93
CA GLY A 236 -6.24 10.72 10.87
C GLY A 236 -6.26 10.17 9.43
N SER A 237 -6.67 8.91 9.24
CA SER A 237 -6.89 8.34 7.91
C SER A 237 -8.38 8.15 7.62
N MET A 238 -8.78 8.32 6.35
CA MET A 238 -10.11 7.97 5.89
C MET A 238 -10.39 6.48 6.13
N LYS A 239 -11.55 6.17 6.71
CA LYS A 239 -12.01 4.80 6.96
C LYS A 239 -12.95 4.35 5.84
N LEU A 240 -12.74 3.13 5.34
CA LEU A 240 -13.66 2.43 4.45
C LEU A 240 -14.39 1.33 5.19
N SER A 241 -13.66 0.51 5.94
CA SER A 241 -14.20 -0.57 6.78
C SER A 241 -13.35 -0.67 8.06
N PRO A 242 -13.76 -0.01 9.15
CA PRO A 242 -12.98 0.08 10.39
C PRO A 242 -12.51 -1.27 10.95
N SER A 243 -13.29 -2.34 10.74
CA SER A 243 -12.95 -3.68 11.22
C SER A 243 -11.88 -4.39 10.36
N ILE A 244 -11.60 -3.89 9.14
CA ILE A 244 -10.71 -4.57 8.18
C ILE A 244 -9.56 -3.68 7.68
N ASP A 245 -9.75 -2.37 7.60
CA ASP A 245 -8.78 -1.41 7.07
C ASP A 245 -7.40 -1.56 7.69
N THR A 246 -6.40 -1.66 6.85
CA THR A 246 -4.99 -1.69 7.24
C THR A 246 -4.22 -0.67 6.40
N LEU A 247 -3.36 0.14 7.02
CA LEU A 247 -2.41 0.98 6.30
C LEU A 247 -1.19 0.14 5.92
N GLY A 248 -0.52 0.49 4.82
CA GLY A 248 0.67 -0.25 4.41
C GLY A 248 1.56 0.51 3.44
N PRO A 249 2.89 0.29 3.51
CA PRO A 249 3.84 0.90 2.61
C PRO A 249 3.95 0.16 1.27
N ILE A 250 4.23 0.94 0.22
CA ILE A 250 4.59 0.50 -1.13
C ILE A 250 5.97 1.07 -1.44
N ALA A 251 6.92 0.26 -1.88
CA ALA A 251 8.30 0.68 -2.19
C ALA A 251 8.96 -0.21 -3.26
N HIS A 252 10.11 0.21 -3.76
CA HIS A 252 10.95 -0.62 -4.65
C HIS A 252 11.83 -1.62 -3.91
N SER A 253 12.17 -1.34 -2.66
CA SER A 253 13.12 -2.12 -1.88
C SER A 253 12.48 -2.68 -0.62
N VAL A 254 12.78 -3.95 -0.31
CA VAL A 254 12.35 -4.56 0.95
C VAL A 254 13.00 -3.86 2.14
N ALA A 255 14.22 -3.37 1.97
CA ALA A 255 14.91 -2.62 3.02
C ALA A 255 14.20 -1.30 3.34
N ASP A 256 13.66 -0.61 2.32
CA ASP A 256 12.84 0.60 2.51
C ASP A 256 11.53 0.28 3.24
N LEU A 257 10.86 -0.84 2.90
CA LEU A 257 9.67 -1.30 3.62
C LEU A 257 9.97 -1.55 5.10
N ALA A 258 11.09 -2.23 5.40
CA ALA A 258 11.50 -2.52 6.77
C ALA A 258 11.80 -1.25 7.57
N ALA A 259 12.56 -0.31 6.99
CA ALA A 259 12.92 0.95 7.62
C ALA A 259 11.69 1.81 7.94
N VAL A 260 10.76 1.93 6.97
CA VAL A 260 9.55 2.71 7.19
C VAL A 260 8.58 2.01 8.15
N LEU A 261 8.42 0.70 8.04
CA LEU A 261 7.60 -0.06 9.01
C LEU A 261 8.09 0.14 10.45
N GLN A 262 9.42 0.20 10.65
CA GLN A 262 10.02 0.48 11.97
C GLN A 262 9.62 1.85 12.53
N ILE A 263 9.52 2.86 11.65
CA ILE A 263 9.17 4.24 12.04
C ILE A 263 7.68 4.36 12.36
N ILE A 264 6.80 3.74 11.54
CA ILE A 264 5.36 4.01 11.61
C ILE A 264 4.56 3.00 12.47
N ALA A 265 5.16 1.85 12.85
CA ALA A 265 4.46 0.82 13.62
C ALA A 265 4.24 1.19 15.10
N GLY A 266 3.25 0.54 15.71
CA GLY A 266 2.92 0.67 17.13
C GLY A 266 1.76 1.64 17.41
N ALA A 267 1.10 1.47 18.55
CA ALA A 267 -0.06 2.25 18.96
C ALA A 267 0.26 3.75 19.14
N ASP A 268 -0.76 4.58 18.99
CA ASP A 268 -0.68 6.04 19.13
C ASP A 268 -1.63 6.61 20.20
N GLY A 269 -2.45 5.75 20.81
CA GLY A 269 -3.47 6.15 21.78
C GLY A 269 -4.76 6.70 21.16
N GLY A 270 -4.77 7.07 19.87
CA GLY A 270 -5.94 7.56 19.13
C GLY A 270 -6.75 6.44 18.49
N ASP A 271 -6.09 5.43 17.92
CA ASP A 271 -6.75 4.24 17.37
C ASP A 271 -6.88 3.15 18.44
N ALA A 272 -8.11 2.99 18.98
CA ALA A 272 -8.40 1.99 20.01
C ALA A 272 -8.13 0.53 19.57
N LEU A 273 -8.03 0.28 18.25
CA LEU A 273 -7.78 -1.04 17.68
C LEU A 273 -6.28 -1.23 17.32
N ALA A 274 -5.45 -0.21 17.55
CA ALA A 274 -4.00 -0.34 17.34
C ALA A 274 -3.37 -1.23 18.43
N SER A 275 -2.51 -2.16 17.97
CA SER A 275 -1.82 -3.09 18.84
C SER A 275 -0.75 -2.38 19.67
N ARG A 276 -0.73 -2.64 20.98
CA ARG A 276 0.32 -2.18 21.91
C ARG A 276 1.58 -3.04 21.87
N ARG A 277 1.65 -3.99 20.97
CA ARG A 277 2.82 -4.86 20.82
C ARG A 277 4.02 -4.02 20.34
N VAL A 278 5.17 -4.22 20.98
CA VAL A 278 6.41 -3.56 20.56
C VAL A 278 6.88 -4.18 19.24
N PRO A 279 7.09 -3.40 18.19
CA PRO A 279 7.62 -3.91 16.93
C PRO A 279 9.04 -4.47 17.13
N PRO A 280 9.38 -5.61 16.50
CA PRO A 280 10.76 -6.08 16.47
C PRO A 280 11.63 -5.20 15.56
N ASP A 281 12.95 -5.40 15.59
CA ASP A 281 13.83 -4.83 14.57
C ASP A 281 13.60 -5.58 13.24
N TYR A 282 12.88 -4.91 12.31
CA TYR A 282 12.55 -5.49 11.00
C TYR A 282 13.78 -5.61 10.10
N ALA A 283 14.77 -4.73 10.24
CA ALA A 283 15.98 -4.75 9.42
C ALA A 283 16.89 -5.93 9.77
N ALA A 284 16.94 -6.34 11.04
CA ALA A 284 17.77 -7.44 11.52
C ALA A 284 17.49 -8.80 10.84
N SER A 285 16.31 -8.96 10.23
CA SER A 285 15.93 -10.20 9.56
C SER A 285 16.34 -10.26 8.07
N LEU A 286 16.63 -9.13 7.43
CA LEU A 286 16.79 -9.04 5.96
C LEU A 286 18.03 -9.77 5.42
N GLY A 287 19.09 -9.81 6.22
CA GLY A 287 20.33 -10.53 5.87
C GLY A 287 20.30 -12.05 6.08
N ARG A 288 19.26 -12.55 6.75
CA ARG A 288 19.11 -13.98 7.02
C ARG A 288 18.62 -14.69 5.75
N GLY A 289 19.25 -15.82 5.39
CA GLY A 289 18.77 -16.72 4.34
C GLY A 289 17.40 -17.33 4.69
N ILE A 290 16.86 -18.12 3.79
CA ILE A 290 15.56 -18.81 3.98
C ILE A 290 15.76 -20.34 4.06
N GLU A 291 16.95 -20.81 4.30
CA GLU A 291 17.24 -22.24 4.44
C GLU A 291 16.35 -22.87 5.51
N GLY A 292 15.72 -23.99 5.13
CA GLY A 292 14.79 -24.73 5.96
C GLY A 292 13.43 -24.06 6.22
N LEU A 293 13.21 -22.81 5.78
CA LEU A 293 11.93 -22.13 5.91
C LEU A 293 10.87 -22.83 5.04
N ARG A 294 9.72 -23.13 5.64
CA ARG A 294 8.62 -23.85 4.98
C ARG A 294 7.71 -22.86 4.25
N ILE A 295 7.61 -23.01 2.93
CA ILE A 295 6.71 -22.21 2.08
C ILE A 295 5.51 -23.09 1.73
N GLY A 296 4.33 -22.75 2.22
CA GLY A 296 3.07 -23.43 1.96
C GLY A 296 2.49 -23.02 0.61
N VAL A 297 2.15 -24.00 -0.23
CA VAL A 297 1.44 -23.79 -1.49
C VAL A 297 0.02 -24.36 -1.36
N PRO A 298 -1.03 -23.53 -1.44
CA PRO A 298 -2.40 -24.01 -1.28
C PRO A 298 -2.83 -24.83 -2.50
N ARG A 299 -3.47 -25.98 -2.22
CA ARG A 299 -4.05 -26.86 -3.26
C ARG A 299 -5.43 -26.41 -3.74
N ASN A 300 -6.05 -25.44 -3.08
CA ASN A 300 -7.43 -25.01 -3.31
C ASN A 300 -7.54 -23.49 -3.40
N HIS A 301 -8.60 -23.03 -4.05
CA HIS A 301 -9.04 -21.64 -4.16
C HIS A 301 -8.10 -20.74 -4.97
N PHE A 302 -6.87 -20.46 -4.48
CA PHE A 302 -6.00 -19.40 -5.01
C PHE A 302 -5.44 -19.69 -6.41
N PHE A 303 -5.14 -20.94 -6.69
CA PHE A 303 -4.64 -21.37 -8.00
C PHE A 303 -5.73 -21.88 -8.94
N ASP A 304 -6.94 -22.19 -8.44
CA ASP A 304 -8.02 -22.74 -9.25
C ASP A 304 -8.45 -21.80 -10.37
N VAL A 305 -8.41 -20.48 -10.07
CA VAL A 305 -8.79 -19.40 -10.99
C VAL A 305 -7.59 -18.73 -11.67
N ALA A 306 -6.36 -19.15 -11.33
CA ALA A 306 -5.15 -18.56 -11.90
C ALA A 306 -4.98 -18.99 -13.36
N THR A 307 -4.61 -18.03 -14.22
CA THR A 307 -4.30 -18.34 -15.62
C THR A 307 -3.00 -19.16 -15.73
N PRO A 308 -2.80 -19.91 -16.85
CA PRO A 308 -1.57 -20.69 -17.03
C PRO A 308 -0.28 -19.86 -16.90
N GLU A 309 -0.28 -18.63 -17.40
CA GLU A 309 0.89 -17.72 -17.33
C GLU A 309 1.21 -17.31 -15.89
N VAL A 310 0.17 -17.04 -15.09
CA VAL A 310 0.33 -16.72 -13.67
C VAL A 310 0.85 -17.95 -12.92
N ARG A 311 0.29 -19.14 -13.16
CA ARG A 311 0.80 -20.40 -12.56
C ARG A 311 2.28 -20.60 -12.85
N ALA A 312 2.67 -20.49 -14.12
CA ALA A 312 4.07 -20.64 -14.54
C ALA A 312 5.00 -19.61 -13.89
N ALA A 313 4.54 -18.37 -13.69
CA ALA A 313 5.31 -17.37 -12.97
C ALA A 313 5.48 -17.73 -11.49
N MET A 314 4.42 -18.23 -10.83
CA MET A 314 4.48 -18.69 -9.44
C MET A 314 5.40 -19.90 -9.27
N GLU A 315 5.37 -20.86 -10.19
CA GLU A 315 6.27 -22.02 -10.21
C GLU A 315 7.74 -21.60 -10.33
N ARG A 316 8.06 -20.63 -11.20
CA ARG A 316 9.44 -20.07 -11.28
C ARG A 316 9.89 -19.44 -9.97
N CYS A 317 9.00 -18.71 -9.29
CA CYS A 317 9.29 -18.14 -7.97
C CYS A 317 9.59 -19.23 -6.94
N LEU A 318 8.76 -20.26 -6.88
CA LEU A 318 8.93 -21.37 -5.95
C LEU A 318 10.24 -22.11 -6.21
N ALA A 319 10.56 -22.41 -7.48
CA ALA A 319 11.82 -23.06 -7.84
C ALA A 319 13.05 -22.24 -7.44
N ALA A 320 13.00 -20.90 -7.60
CA ALA A 320 14.09 -20.02 -7.16
C ALA A 320 14.25 -20.01 -5.63
N LEU A 321 13.14 -19.99 -4.89
CA LEU A 321 13.16 -20.02 -3.41
C LEU A 321 13.60 -21.39 -2.88
N GLU A 322 13.19 -22.48 -3.52
CA GLU A 322 13.65 -23.84 -3.20
C GLU A 322 15.15 -23.98 -3.45
N GLY A 323 15.66 -23.44 -4.57
CA GLY A 323 17.09 -23.35 -4.86
C GLY A 323 17.88 -22.53 -3.82
N ALA A 324 17.23 -21.60 -3.12
CA ALA A 324 17.80 -20.85 -1.99
C ALA A 324 17.61 -21.56 -0.63
N GLY A 325 17.20 -22.82 -0.62
CA GLY A 325 17.12 -23.69 0.56
C GLY A 325 15.77 -23.69 1.28
N ALA A 326 14.73 -23.04 0.76
CA ALA A 326 13.38 -23.17 1.31
C ALA A 326 12.82 -24.57 1.07
N ARG A 327 11.86 -24.99 1.92
CA ARG A 327 11.13 -26.25 1.77
C ARG A 327 9.72 -25.94 1.28
N ILE A 328 9.35 -26.43 0.11
CA ILE A 328 8.01 -26.29 -0.42
C ILE A 328 7.11 -27.37 0.18
N VAL A 329 5.98 -26.94 0.75
CA VAL A 329 5.00 -27.85 1.38
C VAL A 329 3.61 -27.56 0.84
N GLU A 330 2.87 -28.58 0.51
CA GLU A 330 1.47 -28.43 0.11
C GLU A 330 0.57 -28.28 1.34
N VAL A 331 -0.34 -27.33 1.26
CA VAL A 331 -1.32 -27.05 2.32
C VAL A 331 -2.73 -26.94 1.75
N THR A 332 -3.73 -27.13 2.57
CA THR A 332 -5.13 -26.80 2.24
C THR A 332 -5.54 -25.62 3.10
N VAL A 333 -6.08 -24.58 2.48
CA VAL A 333 -6.60 -23.41 3.19
C VAL A 333 -8.06 -23.67 3.58
N PRO A 334 -8.37 -23.73 4.89
CA PRO A 334 -9.74 -23.96 5.33
C PRO A 334 -10.63 -22.78 4.97
N ASP A 335 -11.87 -23.06 4.55
CA ASP A 335 -12.93 -22.06 4.31
C ASP A 335 -12.53 -20.90 3.37
N ALA A 336 -11.60 -21.11 2.43
CA ALA A 336 -11.04 -20.05 1.60
C ALA A 336 -12.11 -19.24 0.82
N ALA A 337 -13.10 -19.89 0.23
CA ALA A 337 -14.19 -19.21 -0.47
C ALA A 337 -15.14 -18.46 0.51
N PRO A 338 -15.64 -19.06 1.61
CA PRO A 338 -16.39 -18.34 2.63
C PRO A 338 -15.68 -17.11 3.20
N LEU A 339 -14.35 -17.14 3.38
CA LEU A 339 -13.60 -16.00 3.89
C LEU A 339 -13.74 -14.74 3.01
N ALA A 340 -13.76 -14.91 1.68
CA ALA A 340 -13.95 -13.79 0.76
C ALA A 340 -15.37 -13.21 0.85
N GLU A 341 -16.39 -14.07 1.01
CA GLU A 341 -17.79 -13.64 1.17
C GLU A 341 -18.01 -12.90 2.51
N LEU A 342 -17.46 -13.43 3.60
CA LEU A 342 -17.52 -12.79 4.92
C LEU A 342 -16.80 -11.42 4.91
N SER A 343 -15.64 -11.33 4.22
CA SER A 343 -14.95 -10.05 3.99
C SER A 343 -15.87 -9.05 3.31
N ARG A 344 -16.55 -9.47 2.24
CA ARG A 344 -17.46 -8.63 1.47
C ARG A 344 -18.65 -8.15 2.33
N ALA A 345 -19.24 -9.04 3.12
CA ALA A 345 -20.33 -8.69 4.02
C ALA A 345 -19.91 -7.60 5.02
N VAL A 346 -18.73 -7.72 5.64
CA VAL A 346 -18.23 -6.70 6.58
C VAL A 346 -17.92 -5.38 5.86
N VAL A 347 -17.15 -5.42 4.78
CA VAL A 347 -16.70 -4.20 4.07
C VAL A 347 -17.89 -3.38 3.59
N TYR A 348 -18.88 -3.99 2.92
CA TYR A 348 -20.01 -3.22 2.38
C TYR A 348 -20.98 -2.75 3.47
N SER A 349 -21.20 -3.53 4.53
CA SER A 349 -22.03 -3.06 5.66
C SER A 349 -21.43 -1.85 6.34
N GLU A 350 -20.14 -1.89 6.67
CA GLU A 350 -19.44 -0.79 7.32
C GLU A 350 -19.31 0.44 6.43
N ALA A 351 -18.91 0.25 5.18
CA ALA A 351 -18.82 1.34 4.22
C ALA A 351 -20.16 2.02 3.98
N THR A 352 -21.25 1.26 3.81
CA THR A 352 -22.60 1.83 3.68
C THR A 352 -22.98 2.62 4.92
N ALA A 353 -22.70 2.10 6.13
CA ALA A 353 -23.01 2.80 7.37
C ALA A 353 -22.26 4.14 7.49
N LEU A 354 -21.00 4.19 7.07
CA LEU A 354 -20.19 5.41 7.06
C LEU A 354 -20.71 6.45 6.05
N HIS A 355 -21.14 6.01 4.86
CA HIS A 355 -21.62 6.88 3.79
C HIS A 355 -23.12 7.18 3.84
N ALA A 356 -23.91 6.47 4.69
CA ALA A 356 -25.36 6.56 4.71
C ALA A 356 -25.93 7.97 4.88
N PRO A 357 -25.38 8.87 5.71
CA PRO A 357 -25.90 10.23 5.82
C PRO A 357 -25.83 10.97 4.48
N GLN A 358 -24.70 10.91 3.82
CA GLN A 358 -24.45 11.63 2.58
C GLN A 358 -25.17 10.98 1.38
N LEU A 359 -25.25 9.64 1.35
CA LEU A 359 -26.03 8.93 0.32
C LEU A 359 -27.53 9.28 0.37
N ARG A 360 -28.07 9.55 1.55
CA ARG A 360 -29.46 10.01 1.69
C ARG A 360 -29.66 11.45 1.27
N ALA A 361 -28.67 12.30 1.50
CA ALA A 361 -28.77 13.72 1.22
C ALA A 361 -28.44 14.08 -0.25
N GLU A 362 -27.38 13.47 -0.80
CA GLU A 362 -26.75 13.92 -2.05
C GLU A 362 -26.11 12.73 -2.82
N ALA A 363 -26.86 11.64 -3.04
CA ALA A 363 -26.35 10.43 -3.69
C ALA A 363 -25.79 10.66 -5.10
N GLU A 364 -26.34 11.64 -5.81
CA GLU A 364 -25.93 12.00 -7.18
C GLU A 364 -24.53 12.63 -7.28
N ARG A 365 -23.99 13.13 -6.18
CA ARG A 365 -22.63 13.68 -6.14
C ARG A 365 -21.53 12.61 -6.18
N TYR A 366 -21.89 11.36 -5.82
CA TYR A 366 -20.98 10.22 -5.96
C TYR A 366 -20.89 9.79 -7.42
N THR A 367 -19.70 9.34 -7.84
CA THR A 367 -19.62 8.67 -9.15
C THR A 367 -20.50 7.42 -9.19
N PRO A 368 -21.07 7.04 -10.34
CA PRO A 368 -22.05 5.96 -10.41
C PRO A 368 -21.57 4.63 -9.82
N GLN A 369 -20.32 4.25 -10.09
CA GLN A 369 -19.71 3.05 -9.55
C GLN A 369 -19.62 3.07 -8.01
N VAL A 370 -19.14 4.18 -7.46
CA VAL A 370 -18.97 4.32 -6.02
C VAL A 370 -20.31 4.41 -5.30
N ARG A 371 -21.28 5.13 -5.89
CA ARG A 371 -22.66 5.17 -5.37
C ARG A 371 -23.26 3.77 -5.25
N LEU A 372 -23.15 2.94 -6.30
CA LEU A 372 -23.63 1.55 -6.28
C LEU A 372 -22.96 0.77 -5.15
N ARG A 373 -21.65 0.83 -5.07
CA ARG A 373 -20.88 0.07 -4.07
C ARG A 373 -21.13 0.54 -2.65
N ALA A 374 -21.16 1.85 -2.43
CA ALA A 374 -21.45 2.43 -1.12
C ALA A 374 -22.90 2.17 -0.64
N SER A 375 -23.82 1.85 -1.57
CA SER A 375 -25.21 1.48 -1.23
C SER A 375 -25.41 -0.03 -1.04
N THR A 376 -24.43 -0.88 -1.40
CA THR A 376 -24.60 -2.34 -1.40
C THR A 376 -24.94 -2.92 -0.03
N GLY A 377 -24.39 -2.33 1.03
CA GLY A 377 -24.67 -2.77 2.40
C GLY A 377 -26.12 -2.61 2.86
N LEU A 378 -26.93 -1.79 2.16
CA LEU A 378 -28.37 -1.69 2.43
C LEU A 378 -29.12 -3.01 2.18
N ALA A 379 -28.58 -3.87 1.30
CA ALA A 379 -29.15 -5.19 1.00
C ALA A 379 -28.57 -6.31 1.88
N ILE A 380 -27.61 -6.03 2.73
CA ILE A 380 -27.01 -7.02 3.64
C ILE A 380 -27.76 -6.99 4.97
N PRO A 381 -28.41 -8.10 5.38
CA PRO A 381 -29.07 -8.15 6.69
C PRO A 381 -28.05 -7.94 7.81
N GLY A 382 -28.42 -7.16 8.84
CA GLY A 382 -27.56 -6.92 10.00
C GLY A 382 -27.11 -8.21 10.71
N THR A 383 -27.93 -9.27 10.67
CA THR A 383 -27.57 -10.60 11.18
C THR A 383 -26.40 -11.24 10.43
N VAL A 384 -26.31 -11.05 9.12
CA VAL A 384 -25.19 -11.55 8.29
C VAL A 384 -23.90 -10.81 8.66
N TYR A 385 -23.98 -9.48 8.84
CA TYR A 385 -22.84 -8.67 9.28
C TYR A 385 -22.34 -9.09 10.67
N LEU A 386 -23.26 -9.24 11.64
CA LEU A 386 -22.91 -9.66 13.00
C LEU A 386 -22.29 -11.07 13.02
N GLU A 387 -22.83 -11.99 12.23
CA GLU A 387 -22.28 -13.34 12.11
C GLU A 387 -20.88 -13.32 11.48
N ALA A 388 -20.66 -12.50 10.44
CA ALA A 388 -19.35 -12.33 9.84
C ALA A 388 -18.32 -11.79 10.85
N LEU A 389 -18.69 -10.85 11.72
CA LEU A 389 -17.81 -10.38 12.79
C LEU A 389 -17.53 -11.46 13.84
N ARG A 390 -18.55 -12.21 14.24
CA ARG A 390 -18.44 -13.29 15.24
C ARG A 390 -17.53 -14.43 14.78
N LEU A 391 -17.59 -14.78 13.51
CA LEU A 391 -16.81 -15.89 12.93
C LEU A 391 -15.33 -15.55 12.73
N ARG A 392 -14.95 -14.26 12.69
CA ARG A 392 -13.59 -13.85 12.31
C ARG A 392 -12.50 -14.47 13.18
N LEU A 393 -12.61 -14.39 14.51
CA LEU A 393 -11.57 -14.94 15.41
C LEU A 393 -11.52 -16.46 15.42
N PRO A 394 -12.64 -17.21 15.48
CA PRO A 394 -12.63 -18.66 15.30
C PRO A 394 -11.99 -19.12 14.00
N LEU A 395 -12.31 -18.46 12.86
CA LEU A 395 -11.74 -18.79 11.56
C LEU A 395 -10.24 -18.44 11.48
N LEU A 396 -9.82 -17.31 12.06
CA LEU A 396 -8.39 -16.99 12.19
C LEU A 396 -7.64 -18.05 13.01
N ALA A 397 -8.18 -18.45 14.16
CA ALA A 397 -7.56 -19.46 15.00
C ALA A 397 -7.45 -20.82 14.28
N ARG A 398 -8.49 -21.20 13.53
CA ARG A 398 -8.48 -22.39 12.69
C ARG A 398 -7.44 -22.30 11.57
N PHE A 399 -7.41 -21.18 10.85
CA PHE A 399 -6.43 -20.93 9.79
C PHE A 399 -4.99 -21.04 10.31
N VAL A 400 -4.69 -20.42 11.47
CA VAL A 400 -3.36 -20.46 12.07
C VAL A 400 -2.94 -21.91 12.39
N ARG A 401 -3.81 -22.71 12.99
CA ARG A 401 -3.51 -24.12 13.30
C ARG A 401 -3.35 -24.96 12.03
N GLU A 402 -4.28 -24.87 11.09
CA GLU A 402 -4.33 -25.80 9.96
C GLU A 402 -3.31 -25.46 8.86
N VAL A 403 -2.95 -24.18 8.72
CA VAL A 403 -1.99 -23.71 7.71
C VAL A 403 -0.61 -23.44 8.32
N PHE A 404 -0.53 -22.56 9.31
CA PHE A 404 0.78 -22.10 9.81
C PHE A 404 1.46 -23.05 10.82
N ASP A 405 0.85 -24.12 11.28
CA ASP A 405 1.59 -25.21 11.93
C ASP A 405 2.35 -26.06 10.91
N ARG A 406 1.94 -26.03 9.63
CA ARG A 406 2.56 -26.77 8.53
C ARG A 406 3.58 -25.93 7.75
N CYS A 407 3.41 -24.62 7.64
CA CYS A 407 4.32 -23.71 6.93
C CYS A 407 4.60 -22.44 7.73
N ASP A 408 5.68 -21.75 7.37
CA ASP A 408 6.07 -20.49 8.01
C ASP A 408 5.50 -19.28 7.25
N VAL A 409 5.36 -19.41 5.93
CA VAL A 409 4.67 -18.48 5.04
C VAL A 409 3.83 -19.25 4.02
N LEU A 410 2.68 -18.68 3.66
CA LEU A 410 1.86 -19.16 2.55
C LEU A 410 2.24 -18.40 1.28
N HIS A 411 2.33 -19.06 0.14
CA HIS A 411 2.60 -18.47 -1.17
C HIS A 411 1.37 -18.58 -2.07
N THR A 412 0.94 -17.47 -2.64
CA THR A 412 -0.16 -17.40 -3.63
C THR A 412 0.19 -16.39 -4.73
N PRO A 413 -0.48 -16.36 -5.86
CA PRO A 413 -0.45 -15.17 -6.71
C PRO A 413 -1.09 -13.98 -5.96
N THR A 414 -0.64 -12.75 -6.25
CA THR A 414 -1.33 -11.53 -5.79
C THR A 414 -2.57 -11.28 -6.65
N LEU A 415 -2.40 -11.35 -7.97
CA LEU A 415 -3.47 -11.33 -8.95
C LEU A 415 -3.55 -12.71 -9.63
N PRO A 416 -4.72 -13.34 -9.75
CA PRO A 416 -4.84 -14.64 -10.41
C PRO A 416 -4.83 -14.55 -11.94
N ILE A 417 -4.89 -13.34 -12.48
CA ILE A 417 -4.88 -13.03 -13.91
C ILE A 417 -3.74 -12.03 -14.21
N PRO A 418 -3.22 -12.00 -15.44
CA PRO A 418 -2.37 -10.93 -15.91
C PRO A 418 -3.06 -9.58 -15.76
N VAL A 419 -2.29 -8.50 -15.65
CA VAL A 419 -2.84 -7.13 -15.50
C VAL A 419 -3.82 -6.86 -16.66
N PRO A 420 -5.11 -6.57 -16.38
CA PRO A 420 -6.10 -6.37 -17.43
C PRO A 420 -5.99 -4.97 -18.06
N ARG A 421 -6.52 -4.83 -19.26
CA ARG A 421 -6.64 -3.53 -19.93
C ARG A 421 -7.66 -2.64 -19.22
N ARG A 422 -7.50 -1.33 -19.35
CA ARG A 422 -8.43 -0.35 -18.75
C ARG A 422 -9.81 -0.41 -19.41
N ASP A 423 -9.86 -0.53 -20.74
CA ASP A 423 -11.10 -0.64 -21.50
C ASP A 423 -11.92 -1.92 -21.19
N GLU A 424 -11.25 -3.01 -20.80
CA GLU A 424 -11.89 -4.24 -20.34
C GLU A 424 -12.53 -4.11 -18.93
N THR A 425 -12.06 -3.14 -18.14
CA THR A 425 -12.47 -2.98 -16.74
C THR A 425 -13.27 -1.72 -16.47
N ASP A 426 -13.41 -0.83 -17.46
CA ASP A 426 -14.21 0.38 -17.36
C ASP A 426 -15.70 0.10 -17.68
N VAL A 427 -16.32 -0.63 -16.78
CA VAL A 427 -17.73 -1.05 -16.89
C VAL A 427 -18.69 -0.12 -16.12
N GLY A 428 -18.18 0.96 -15.54
CA GLY A 428 -18.96 1.87 -14.72
C GLY A 428 -19.71 1.13 -13.60
N ALA A 429 -21.04 1.35 -13.49
CA ALA A 429 -21.93 0.62 -12.59
C ALA A 429 -22.63 -0.56 -13.30
N GLY A 430 -22.11 -1.04 -14.43
CA GLY A 430 -22.68 -2.13 -15.21
C GLY A 430 -22.54 -3.51 -14.53
N SER A 431 -23.21 -4.51 -15.13
CA SER A 431 -23.29 -5.87 -14.57
C SER A 431 -21.93 -6.58 -14.42
N GLY A 432 -20.95 -6.25 -15.27
CA GLY A 432 -19.59 -6.81 -15.20
C GLY A 432 -18.74 -6.33 -14.01
N LEU A 433 -19.16 -5.30 -13.28
CA LEU A 433 -18.39 -4.71 -12.17
C LEU A 433 -18.03 -5.75 -11.10
N TRP A 434 -18.99 -6.54 -10.69
CA TRP A 434 -18.80 -7.52 -9.60
C TRP A 434 -17.87 -8.66 -10.01
N GLU A 435 -17.94 -9.10 -11.26
CA GLU A 435 -17.05 -10.14 -11.79
C GLU A 435 -15.60 -9.65 -11.84
N ILE A 436 -15.36 -8.43 -12.35
CA ILE A 436 -14.03 -7.82 -12.41
C ILE A 436 -13.46 -7.64 -11.00
N LEU A 437 -14.26 -7.11 -10.07
CA LEU A 437 -13.83 -6.91 -8.70
C LEU A 437 -13.52 -8.24 -8.01
N ALA A 438 -14.38 -9.26 -8.18
CA ALA A 438 -14.18 -10.58 -7.60
C ALA A 438 -12.85 -11.20 -8.08
N LYS A 439 -12.54 -11.12 -9.38
CA LYS A 439 -11.28 -11.59 -9.95
C LYS A 439 -10.07 -10.87 -9.35
N LEU A 440 -10.10 -9.53 -9.27
CA LEU A 440 -8.96 -8.75 -8.80
C LEU A 440 -8.66 -8.91 -7.31
N VAL A 441 -9.68 -9.10 -6.47
CA VAL A 441 -9.49 -9.24 -5.01
C VAL A 441 -9.45 -10.70 -4.55
N HIS A 442 -9.60 -11.67 -5.43
CA HIS A 442 -9.75 -13.09 -5.11
C HIS A 442 -8.65 -13.62 -4.19
N CYS A 443 -7.40 -13.31 -4.51
CA CYS A 443 -6.25 -13.78 -3.75
C CYS A 443 -5.92 -12.92 -2.52
N THR A 444 -6.52 -11.75 -2.38
CA THR A 444 -6.14 -10.79 -1.32
C THR A 444 -7.18 -10.65 -0.21
N ALA A 445 -8.47 -10.64 -0.54
CA ALA A 445 -9.56 -10.37 0.39
C ALA A 445 -9.66 -11.35 1.58
N PRO A 446 -9.42 -12.67 1.46
CA PRO A 446 -9.44 -13.58 2.60
C PRO A 446 -8.49 -13.17 3.72
N PHE A 447 -7.30 -12.69 3.37
CA PHE A 447 -6.29 -12.27 4.34
C PHE A 447 -6.58 -10.91 4.98
N ASN A 448 -7.39 -10.06 4.33
CA ASN A 448 -7.95 -8.86 4.95
C ASN A 448 -8.94 -9.21 6.05
N TYR A 449 -9.90 -10.08 5.74
CA TYR A 449 -10.88 -10.52 6.72
C TYR A 449 -10.24 -11.15 7.94
N LEU A 450 -9.24 -12.01 7.76
CA LEU A 450 -8.49 -12.63 8.86
C LEU A 450 -7.51 -11.65 9.55
N GLY A 451 -7.23 -10.49 8.98
CA GLY A 451 -6.27 -9.53 9.53
C GLY A 451 -4.81 -9.99 9.45
N LEU A 452 -4.50 -10.98 8.61
CA LEU A 452 -3.16 -11.55 8.47
C LEU A 452 -2.21 -10.60 7.71
N PRO A 453 -0.92 -10.53 8.07
CA PRO A 453 0.06 -9.77 7.30
C PRO A 453 0.33 -10.46 5.96
N ALA A 454 0.46 -9.66 4.90
CA ALA A 454 0.75 -10.15 3.56
C ALA A 454 1.60 -9.15 2.77
N ILE A 455 2.48 -9.65 1.91
CA ILE A 455 3.33 -8.84 1.05
C ILE A 455 3.21 -9.29 -0.40
N ALA A 456 2.99 -8.34 -1.32
CA ALA A 456 3.12 -8.54 -2.76
C ALA A 456 4.57 -8.31 -3.17
N VAL A 457 5.15 -9.26 -3.91
CA VAL A 457 6.54 -9.22 -4.35
C VAL A 457 6.58 -9.49 -5.87
N PRO A 458 7.24 -8.65 -6.67
CA PRO A 458 7.36 -8.87 -8.10
C PRO A 458 7.92 -10.25 -8.44
N ALA A 459 7.42 -10.84 -9.54
CA ALA A 459 7.68 -12.22 -9.95
C ALA A 459 8.08 -12.35 -11.44
N GLY A 460 8.58 -11.27 -12.04
CA GLY A 460 8.93 -11.18 -13.45
C GLY A 460 7.87 -10.49 -14.29
N LEU A 461 8.08 -10.48 -15.60
CA LEU A 461 7.20 -9.86 -16.60
C LEU A 461 6.47 -10.92 -17.44
N ASP A 462 5.28 -10.59 -17.89
CA ASP A 462 4.56 -11.36 -18.89
C ASP A 462 5.07 -11.08 -20.32
N ALA A 463 4.53 -11.76 -21.32
CA ALA A 463 4.93 -11.57 -22.73
C ALA A 463 4.62 -10.17 -23.28
N ARG A 464 3.76 -9.39 -22.59
CA ARG A 464 3.42 -8.01 -22.94
C ARG A 464 4.33 -7.00 -22.22
N GLY A 465 5.25 -7.46 -21.36
CA GLY A 465 6.11 -6.60 -20.54
C GLY A 465 5.41 -6.05 -19.27
N LEU A 466 4.34 -6.68 -18.81
CA LEU A 466 3.62 -6.31 -17.60
C LEU A 466 3.98 -7.22 -16.42
N PRO A 467 3.97 -6.70 -15.17
CA PRO A 467 4.45 -7.46 -14.03
C PRO A 467 3.53 -8.63 -13.62
N PHE A 468 4.14 -9.75 -13.24
CA PHE A 468 3.55 -10.72 -12.34
C PHE A 468 3.96 -10.43 -10.89
N SER A 469 3.16 -10.90 -9.94
CA SER A 469 3.44 -10.73 -8.51
C SER A 469 3.04 -11.95 -7.70
N ALA A 470 3.98 -12.45 -6.91
CA ALA A 470 3.72 -13.42 -5.85
C ALA A 470 3.23 -12.68 -4.59
N GLN A 471 2.43 -13.37 -3.79
CA GLN A 471 2.01 -12.91 -2.47
C GLN A 471 2.50 -13.91 -1.42
N PHE A 472 3.14 -13.40 -0.37
CA PHE A 472 3.42 -14.17 0.83
C PHE A 472 2.54 -13.70 1.97
N VAL A 473 2.01 -14.66 2.74
CA VAL A 473 1.18 -14.40 3.92
C VAL A 473 1.78 -15.14 5.10
N ALA A 474 1.78 -14.53 6.28
CA ALA A 474 2.33 -15.13 7.49
C ALA A 474 1.38 -15.05 8.68
N ARG A 475 1.77 -15.65 9.81
CA ARG A 475 1.07 -15.52 11.09
C ARG A 475 0.91 -14.06 11.48
N PRO A 476 -0.09 -13.72 12.30
CA PRO A 476 -0.20 -12.38 12.87
C PRO A 476 1.13 -11.95 13.53
N PHE A 477 1.57 -10.74 13.22
CA PHE A 477 2.82 -10.10 13.71
C PHE A 477 4.12 -10.79 13.25
N ALA A 478 4.09 -11.54 12.15
CA ALA A 478 5.27 -12.14 11.54
C ALA A 478 5.78 -11.38 10.31
N GLU A 479 5.64 -10.05 10.29
CA GLU A 479 6.12 -9.19 9.20
C GLU A 479 7.62 -9.37 8.93
N ALA A 480 8.42 -9.58 9.96
CA ALA A 480 9.87 -9.85 9.83
C ALA A 480 10.13 -11.10 8.97
N THR A 481 9.29 -12.14 9.08
CA THR A 481 9.41 -13.34 8.26
C THR A 481 9.02 -13.04 6.80
N LEU A 482 7.97 -12.25 6.57
CA LEU A 482 7.57 -11.81 5.21
C LEU A 482 8.68 -11.00 4.55
N LEU A 483 9.25 -10.02 5.26
CA LEU A 483 10.33 -9.18 4.75
C LEU A 483 11.58 -10.01 4.44
N ARG A 484 11.91 -11.01 5.27
CA ARG A 484 13.01 -11.94 5.03
C ARG A 484 12.83 -12.73 3.73
N VAL A 485 11.67 -13.32 3.49
CA VAL A 485 11.36 -14.07 2.26
C VAL A 485 11.36 -13.14 1.05
N ALA A 486 10.71 -11.98 1.16
CA ALA A 486 10.66 -10.98 0.11
C ALA A 486 12.05 -10.47 -0.27
N ALA A 487 12.96 -10.27 0.70
CA ALA A 487 14.33 -9.85 0.43
C ALA A 487 15.13 -10.91 -0.35
N VAL A 488 14.89 -12.19 -0.08
CA VAL A 488 15.51 -13.27 -0.86
C VAL A 488 14.93 -13.30 -2.27
N GLN A 489 13.60 -13.27 -2.44
CA GLN A 489 12.98 -13.25 -3.76
C GLN A 489 13.42 -12.04 -4.59
N GLN A 490 13.49 -10.84 -3.99
CA GLN A 490 13.93 -9.63 -4.69
C GLN A 490 15.36 -9.76 -5.25
N ARG A 491 16.26 -10.45 -4.53
CA ARG A 491 17.63 -10.72 -5.01
C ARG A 491 17.67 -11.77 -6.12
N LEU A 492 16.84 -12.81 -6.03
CA LEU A 492 16.80 -13.91 -7.01
C LEU A 492 16.10 -13.51 -8.30
N LEU A 493 15.07 -12.68 -8.20
CA LEU A 493 14.23 -12.24 -9.31
C LEU A 493 14.16 -10.71 -9.34
N PRO A 494 15.27 -10.02 -9.66
CA PRO A 494 15.30 -8.57 -9.71
C PRO A 494 14.37 -8.04 -10.80
N MET A 495 13.60 -6.99 -10.47
CA MET A 495 12.72 -6.31 -11.42
C MET A 495 13.37 -5.03 -11.93
N PRO A 496 13.32 -4.77 -13.25
CA PRO A 496 13.68 -3.45 -13.78
C PRO A 496 12.68 -2.39 -13.28
N ARG A 497 13.04 -1.12 -13.38
CA ARG A 497 12.11 -0.02 -13.11
C ARG A 497 11.25 0.25 -14.34
N ALA A 498 10.00 0.65 -14.13
CA ALA A 498 9.08 1.01 -15.21
C ALA A 498 9.54 2.25 -16.01
N SER A 499 10.33 3.13 -15.38
CA SER A 499 10.88 4.34 -16.00
C SER A 499 12.06 4.11 -16.97
N GLY A 500 12.62 2.90 -17.00
CA GLY A 500 13.86 2.65 -17.77
C GLY A 500 15.06 3.51 -17.29
N SER A 501 16.23 3.37 -17.90
CA SER A 501 17.31 4.33 -17.71
C SER A 501 17.00 5.59 -18.52
N ARG A 502 16.90 6.74 -17.85
CA ARG A 502 16.58 8.06 -18.41
C ARG A 502 15.33 8.09 -19.29
N TYR A 503 14.14 8.02 -18.62
CA TYR A 503 12.83 8.31 -19.25
C TYR A 503 12.56 7.55 -20.54
N GLY A 504 12.93 6.27 -20.60
CA GLY A 504 12.93 5.39 -21.77
C GLY A 504 11.91 5.75 -22.83
N SER A 505 12.38 5.80 -24.02
CA SER A 505 11.70 6.17 -25.28
C SER A 505 10.33 5.53 -25.44
#